data_d0bfdcef0c0ce186d17dc93340819790
#
_entry.id   d0bfdcef0c0ce186d17dc93340819790
#
_cell.length_a   1.000
_cell.length_b   1.000
_cell.length_c   1.000
_cell.angle_alpha   90.00
_cell.angle_beta   90.00
_cell.angle_gamma   90.00
#
_symmetry.space_group_name_H-M   'P 1'
#
loop_
_entity.id
_entity.type
_entity.pdbx_description
1 polymer ?
#
loop_
_entity_poly.entity_id
_entity_poly.type
_entity_poly.pdbx_seq_one_letter_code
_entity_poly.pdbx_strand_id
1 'polypeptide(L)'
;MSRPNIVVVMADQLAPHFTGAYGHRTAKTPHMDALAARGMRFDAAYCNSPLCAPSRFAFMSGQLISRIAAYDNASEFKATVPTFAHYLKALGYRTCLSGKMHFVGPDQKHGFEDRVTTDIYPSDFAWTPDWEAPDERIDKWYHNMQTVKESGVAQATFQIDYDDEVGFAARRWLMNVARDKAQGNEAPFAMVASFIHPHDPYVARPKWWNLYSDDDIDMPAYVPDTHDPFSKRVLDGIEASYVALTEAEVRRARRAYLANVSYFDSKIGEMVKTLTEIGEIENTIIIVTADHGDMLGERDLWYKMNFFEHSARVPLIMAGPNIAQGVAPNACSLVDLLPTFIDIGGGSVDMVGEPIDGRSLLPLARGETDPVDEAIGEYCAEMTPYPVIMIRRGPLKYIHCDPDPPQLYDVVSDPLESNNLATDPDFAMQAASFASDVSARWDGEALRAQIIATQKSRRTLHAAMEAGAGEHWDYNPPSDASQQYVRNHMDWTVAANHYRYPPLNGENDET
;
A
#
# COMPACT_ATOMS: atom_id res chain seq x y z
N MET A 1 27.13 -4.32 -15.78
CA MET A 1 26.74 -4.36 -14.36
C MET A 1 25.58 -5.33 -14.23
N SER A 2 25.54 -6.14 -13.17
CA SER A 2 24.38 -6.99 -12.89
C SER A 2 23.14 -6.11 -12.64
N ARG A 3 21.97 -6.55 -13.08
CA ARG A 3 20.71 -5.87 -12.77
C ARG A 3 20.45 -5.98 -11.27
N PRO A 4 20.06 -4.90 -10.56
CA PRO A 4 19.83 -4.95 -9.13
C PRO A 4 18.58 -5.79 -8.80
N ASN A 5 18.56 -6.40 -7.64
CA ASN A 5 17.35 -6.97 -7.07
C ASN A 5 16.40 -5.83 -6.61
N ILE A 6 15.13 -6.13 -6.46
CA ILE A 6 14.11 -5.21 -5.99
C ILE A 6 13.40 -5.83 -4.78
N VAL A 7 13.34 -5.11 -3.66
CA VAL A 7 12.55 -5.51 -2.50
C VAL A 7 11.64 -4.36 -2.09
N VAL A 8 10.35 -4.57 -2.25
CA VAL A 8 9.32 -3.65 -1.74
C VAL A 8 8.85 -4.14 -0.37
N VAL A 9 8.95 -3.28 0.64
CA VAL A 9 8.37 -3.50 1.96
C VAL A 9 7.20 -2.55 2.10
N MET A 10 5.99 -3.08 2.03
CA MET A 10 4.75 -2.32 1.98
C MET A 10 3.98 -2.46 3.29
N ALA A 11 3.57 -1.33 3.87
CA ALA A 11 2.60 -1.28 4.96
C ALA A 11 1.18 -1.14 4.41
N ASP A 12 0.19 -1.50 5.19
CA ASP A 12 -1.19 -1.12 4.98
C ASP A 12 -1.55 0.04 5.90
N GLN A 13 -2.15 1.08 5.34
CA GLN A 13 -2.70 2.20 6.10
C GLN A 13 -1.65 3.03 6.86
N LEU A 14 -0.42 3.18 6.31
CA LEU A 14 0.63 3.98 6.95
C LEU A 14 0.70 5.39 6.37
N ALA A 15 0.28 6.39 7.16
CA ALA A 15 0.52 7.78 6.84
C ALA A 15 1.97 8.19 7.16
N PRO A 16 2.68 8.90 6.26
CA PRO A 16 4.05 9.33 6.50
C PRO A 16 4.20 10.22 7.72
N HIS A 17 3.15 10.97 8.06
CA HIS A 17 3.08 11.84 9.25
C HIS A 17 3.43 11.15 10.57
N PHE A 18 3.29 9.83 10.66
CA PHE A 18 3.56 9.02 11.86
C PHE A 18 4.91 8.28 11.79
N THR A 19 5.87 8.77 11.01
CA THR A 19 7.20 8.18 10.88
C THR A 19 8.31 9.20 11.13
N GLY A 20 9.43 8.78 11.71
CA GLY A 20 10.58 9.65 11.99
C GLY A 20 11.18 10.24 10.71
N ALA A 21 11.28 9.45 9.65
CA ALA A 21 11.80 9.87 8.35
C ALA A 21 11.04 11.08 7.76
N TYR A 22 9.76 11.25 8.10
CA TYR A 22 8.92 12.38 7.66
C TYR A 22 8.66 13.41 8.76
N GLY A 23 9.43 13.34 9.85
CA GLY A 23 9.49 14.42 10.86
C GLY A 23 8.60 14.23 12.08
N HIS A 24 7.98 13.07 12.29
CA HIS A 24 7.25 12.81 13.53
C HIS A 24 8.22 12.74 14.72
N ARG A 25 7.93 13.49 15.78
CA ARG A 25 8.90 13.73 16.88
C ARG A 25 9.17 12.52 17.76
N THR A 26 8.17 11.69 17.99
CA THR A 26 8.22 10.57 18.94
C THR A 26 8.20 9.21 18.29
N ALA A 27 7.82 9.10 16.99
CA ALA A 27 7.81 7.84 16.27
C ALA A 27 9.18 7.16 16.28
N LYS A 28 9.20 5.87 16.55
CA LYS A 28 10.42 5.06 16.64
C LYS A 28 10.52 4.15 15.43
N THR A 29 11.11 4.70 14.35
CA THR A 29 11.25 4.06 13.04
C THR A 29 12.72 4.02 12.57
N PRO A 30 13.64 3.49 13.38
CA PRO A 30 15.09 3.59 13.11
C PRO A 30 15.52 2.93 11.80
N HIS A 31 14.83 1.89 11.33
CA HIS A 31 15.19 1.19 10.10
C HIS A 31 14.73 1.97 8.87
N MET A 32 13.52 2.53 8.90
CA MET A 32 13.00 3.43 7.86
C MET A 32 13.84 4.71 7.77
N ASP A 33 14.17 5.30 8.93
CA ASP A 33 15.02 6.49 9.04
C ASP A 33 16.42 6.25 8.45
N ALA A 34 17.00 5.07 8.72
CA ALA A 34 18.30 4.69 8.17
C ALA A 34 18.27 4.49 6.65
N LEU A 35 17.18 3.96 6.09
CA LEU A 35 16.99 3.86 4.63
C LEU A 35 16.83 5.24 4.00
N ALA A 36 16.02 6.13 4.59
CA ALA A 36 15.84 7.49 4.14
C ALA A 36 17.16 8.30 4.18
N ALA A 37 17.98 8.09 5.22
CA ALA A 37 19.25 8.78 5.37
C ALA A 37 20.30 8.38 4.32
N ARG A 38 20.18 7.20 3.68
CA ARG A 38 21.11 6.72 2.64
C ARG A 38 20.52 6.61 1.26
N GLY A 39 19.26 6.98 1.07
CA GLY A 39 18.53 6.88 -0.18
C GLY A 39 17.77 8.14 -0.52
N MET A 40 16.80 8.01 -1.43
CA MET A 40 15.89 9.08 -1.83
C MET A 40 14.55 8.93 -1.09
N ARG A 41 14.15 9.99 -0.36
CA ARG A 41 12.82 10.13 0.21
C ARG A 41 11.96 11.01 -0.68
N PHE A 42 10.77 10.56 -1.03
CA PHE A 42 9.80 11.32 -1.82
C PHE A 42 8.82 12.00 -0.88
N ASP A 43 8.84 13.32 -0.84
CA ASP A 43 8.04 14.08 0.14
C ASP A 43 6.55 14.16 -0.23
N ALA A 44 6.21 14.06 -1.50
CA ALA A 44 4.85 14.22 -2.01
C ALA A 44 4.40 12.98 -2.82
N ALA A 45 4.52 11.79 -2.23
CA ALA A 45 4.01 10.55 -2.83
C ALA A 45 2.57 10.27 -2.37
N TYR A 46 1.70 9.92 -3.32
CA TYR A 46 0.27 9.69 -3.08
C TYR A 46 -0.18 8.31 -3.54
N CYS A 47 -1.16 7.74 -2.86
CA CYS A 47 -1.92 6.64 -3.42
C CYS A 47 -2.87 7.15 -4.50
N ASN A 48 -3.18 6.30 -5.47
CA ASN A 48 -4.11 6.67 -6.55
C ASN A 48 -5.57 6.39 -6.18
N SER A 49 -5.80 5.69 -5.07
CA SER A 49 -7.12 5.52 -4.46
C SER A 49 -6.93 5.25 -2.97
N PRO A 50 -7.51 6.03 -2.06
CA PRO A 50 -7.34 5.82 -0.62
C PRO A 50 -8.20 4.66 -0.10
N LEU A 51 -7.97 3.46 -0.65
CA LEU A 51 -8.60 2.18 -0.27
C LEU A 51 -7.71 1.01 -0.71
N CYS A 52 -7.66 -0.06 0.07
CA CYS A 52 -6.68 -1.14 -0.07
C CYS A 52 -6.59 -1.74 -1.47
N ALA A 53 -7.63 -2.47 -1.95
CA ALA A 53 -7.57 -3.17 -3.24
C ALA A 53 -7.37 -2.20 -4.42
N PRO A 54 -8.15 -1.11 -4.58
CA PRO A 54 -7.96 -0.16 -5.68
C PRO A 54 -6.56 0.45 -5.72
N SER A 55 -6.02 0.87 -4.56
CA SER A 55 -4.65 1.40 -4.49
C SER A 55 -3.60 0.38 -4.92
N ARG A 56 -3.73 -0.86 -4.45
CA ARG A 56 -2.80 -1.95 -4.76
C ARG A 56 -2.87 -2.37 -6.22
N PHE A 57 -4.06 -2.32 -6.83
CA PHE A 57 -4.21 -2.64 -8.26
C PHE A 57 -3.65 -1.54 -9.15
N ALA A 58 -3.82 -0.27 -8.75
CA ALA A 58 -3.16 0.86 -9.41
C ALA A 58 -1.62 0.77 -9.31
N PHE A 59 -1.09 0.46 -8.12
CA PHE A 59 0.33 0.17 -7.89
C PHE A 59 0.86 -0.97 -8.78
N MET A 60 0.09 -2.05 -8.91
CA MET A 60 0.49 -3.24 -9.69
C MET A 60 0.47 -2.98 -11.20
N SER A 61 -0.53 -2.24 -11.68
CA SER A 61 -0.81 -2.05 -13.12
C SER A 61 -0.20 -0.79 -13.72
N GLY A 62 0.19 0.20 -12.89
CA GLY A 62 0.58 1.52 -13.38
C GLY A 62 -0.57 2.33 -14.01
N GLN A 63 -1.82 1.95 -13.73
CA GLN A 63 -3.03 2.52 -14.31
C GLN A 63 -3.99 3.00 -13.21
N LEU A 64 -4.72 4.08 -13.49
CA LEU A 64 -5.80 4.55 -12.61
C LEU A 64 -6.94 3.54 -12.55
N ILE A 65 -7.67 3.54 -11.44
CA ILE A 65 -8.71 2.54 -11.15
C ILE A 65 -9.88 2.57 -12.13
N SER A 66 -10.19 3.74 -12.69
CA SER A 66 -11.23 3.88 -13.73
C SER A 66 -10.86 3.15 -15.03
N ARG A 67 -9.57 3.13 -15.39
CA ARG A 67 -9.05 2.45 -16.57
C ARG A 67 -9.15 0.92 -16.47
N ILE A 68 -8.85 0.38 -15.29
CA ILE A 68 -8.88 -1.07 -15.03
C ILE A 68 -10.20 -1.57 -14.46
N ALA A 69 -11.17 -0.65 -14.24
CA ALA A 69 -12.47 -0.91 -13.60
C ALA A 69 -12.38 -1.59 -12.23
N ALA A 70 -11.43 -1.15 -11.40
CA ALA A 70 -11.14 -1.70 -10.07
C ALA A 70 -11.51 -0.68 -8.98
N TYR A 71 -12.80 -0.47 -8.73
CA TYR A 71 -13.35 0.67 -8.02
C TYR A 71 -13.36 0.56 -6.50
N ASP A 72 -13.44 -0.65 -5.97
CA ASP A 72 -13.65 -0.93 -4.53
C ASP A 72 -12.99 -2.25 -4.10
N ASN A 73 -13.05 -2.57 -2.80
CA ASN A 73 -12.42 -3.75 -2.21
C ASN A 73 -13.01 -5.10 -2.64
N ALA A 74 -14.04 -5.12 -3.46
CA ALA A 74 -14.58 -6.32 -4.08
C ALA A 74 -14.53 -6.27 -5.62
N SER A 75 -13.84 -5.31 -6.20
CA SER A 75 -13.63 -5.25 -7.65
C SER A 75 -12.63 -6.31 -8.08
N GLU A 76 -12.99 -7.12 -9.08
CA GLU A 76 -12.05 -8.08 -9.64
C GLU A 76 -10.81 -7.38 -10.22
N PHE A 77 -9.62 -7.85 -9.83
CA PHE A 77 -8.42 -7.52 -10.57
C PHE A 77 -8.31 -8.49 -11.74
N LYS A 78 -8.69 -8.03 -12.92
CA LYS A 78 -8.81 -8.90 -14.10
C LYS A 78 -7.46 -9.49 -14.49
N ALA A 79 -7.40 -10.79 -14.72
CA ALA A 79 -6.19 -11.50 -15.18
C ALA A 79 -5.65 -10.97 -16.53
N THR A 80 -6.45 -10.20 -17.27
CA THR A 80 -6.03 -9.54 -18.53
C THR A 80 -5.27 -8.24 -18.32
N VAL A 81 -5.20 -7.72 -17.09
CA VAL A 81 -4.43 -6.50 -16.76
C VAL A 81 -2.98 -6.88 -16.49
N PRO A 82 -2.01 -6.46 -17.33
CA PRO A 82 -0.60 -6.70 -17.07
C PRO A 82 -0.13 -5.93 -15.83
N THR A 83 0.79 -6.53 -15.09
CA THR A 83 1.36 -5.96 -13.86
C THR A 83 2.87 -5.85 -13.95
N PHE A 84 3.48 -5.09 -13.06
CA PHE A 84 4.94 -5.02 -12.99
C PHE A 84 5.58 -6.41 -12.80
N ALA A 85 4.91 -7.34 -12.10
CA ALA A 85 5.43 -8.70 -11.92
C ALA A 85 5.55 -9.47 -13.25
N HIS A 86 4.59 -9.29 -14.17
CA HIS A 86 4.68 -9.85 -15.52
C HIS A 86 5.87 -9.28 -16.30
N TYR A 87 6.07 -7.95 -16.26
CA TYR A 87 7.15 -7.28 -16.97
C TYR A 87 8.52 -7.65 -16.39
N LEU A 88 8.66 -7.66 -15.07
CA LEU A 88 9.91 -8.10 -14.41
C LEU A 88 10.23 -9.55 -14.73
N LYS A 89 9.23 -10.43 -14.75
CA LYS A 89 9.40 -11.82 -15.18
C LYS A 89 9.87 -11.90 -16.63
N ALA A 90 9.28 -11.12 -17.55
CA ALA A 90 9.73 -11.04 -18.94
C ALA A 90 11.18 -10.52 -19.06
N LEU A 91 11.64 -9.70 -18.11
CA LEU A 91 13.03 -9.25 -17.98
C LEU A 91 13.93 -10.29 -17.28
N GLY A 92 13.44 -11.46 -16.91
CA GLY A 92 14.20 -12.55 -16.31
C GLY A 92 14.39 -12.44 -14.79
N TYR A 93 13.55 -11.68 -14.09
CA TYR A 93 13.49 -11.68 -12.63
C TYR A 93 12.69 -12.87 -12.10
N ARG A 94 13.12 -13.42 -10.97
CA ARG A 94 12.26 -14.26 -10.13
C ARG A 94 11.36 -13.33 -9.32
N THR A 95 10.05 -13.54 -9.37
CA THR A 95 9.08 -12.65 -8.71
C THR A 95 8.38 -13.34 -7.56
N CYS A 96 8.30 -12.67 -6.38
CA CYS A 96 7.70 -13.22 -5.18
C CYS A 96 6.75 -12.23 -4.50
N LEU A 97 5.61 -12.72 -4.06
CA LEU A 97 4.70 -12.02 -3.14
C LEU A 97 4.64 -12.76 -1.81
N SER A 98 4.92 -12.06 -0.73
CA SER A 98 4.65 -12.47 0.65
C SER A 98 3.72 -11.44 1.29
N GLY A 99 2.54 -11.83 1.70
CA GLY A 99 1.60 -10.95 2.38
C GLY A 99 0.45 -10.44 1.54
N LYS A 100 -0.18 -9.37 2.04
CA LYS A 100 -1.41 -8.79 1.51
C LYS A 100 -1.19 -8.11 0.16
N MET A 101 -2.02 -8.47 -0.82
CA MET A 101 -2.19 -7.70 -2.05
C MET A 101 -3.67 -7.46 -2.37
N HIS A 102 -4.57 -8.10 -1.62
CA HIS A 102 -6.01 -7.97 -1.72
C HIS A 102 -6.56 -8.35 -3.11
N PHE A 103 -5.98 -9.38 -3.72
CA PHE A 103 -6.44 -9.84 -5.02
C PHE A 103 -7.86 -10.41 -4.93
N VAL A 104 -8.77 -9.81 -5.69
CA VAL A 104 -10.14 -10.27 -5.89
C VAL A 104 -10.25 -10.94 -7.25
N GLY A 105 -10.82 -12.14 -7.29
CA GLY A 105 -10.96 -12.93 -8.51
C GLY A 105 -10.16 -14.23 -8.50
N PRO A 106 -10.29 -15.05 -9.54
CA PRO A 106 -9.67 -16.37 -9.60
C PRO A 106 -8.15 -16.34 -9.83
N ASP A 107 -7.60 -15.30 -10.49
CA ASP A 107 -6.15 -15.13 -10.58
C ASP A 107 -5.62 -14.55 -9.27
N GLN A 108 -4.90 -15.37 -8.54
CA GLN A 108 -4.33 -15.00 -7.24
C GLN A 108 -2.81 -14.79 -7.30
N LYS A 109 -2.23 -14.74 -8.50
CA LYS A 109 -0.79 -14.51 -8.69
C LYS A 109 -0.45 -13.25 -9.48
N HIS A 110 -1.24 -12.84 -10.42
CA HIS A 110 -1.04 -11.64 -11.24
C HIS A 110 0.42 -11.39 -11.66
N GLY A 111 1.10 -12.45 -12.16
CA GLY A 111 2.47 -12.38 -12.65
C GLY A 111 3.55 -12.80 -11.64
N PHE A 112 3.26 -12.90 -10.35
CA PHE A 112 4.23 -13.47 -9.40
C PHE A 112 4.42 -14.97 -9.65
N GLU A 113 5.68 -15.40 -9.71
CA GLU A 113 6.01 -16.84 -9.80
C GLU A 113 5.66 -17.54 -8.50
N ASP A 114 6.12 -16.94 -7.40
CA ASP A 114 5.90 -17.43 -6.06
C ASP A 114 4.95 -16.48 -5.30
N ARG A 115 3.90 -17.06 -4.71
CA ARG A 115 3.09 -16.43 -3.68
C ARG A 115 3.19 -17.32 -2.45
N VAL A 116 3.83 -16.82 -1.39
CA VAL A 116 4.29 -17.67 -0.28
C VAL A 116 3.41 -17.61 0.96
N THR A 117 2.40 -16.75 0.95
CA THR A 117 1.35 -16.66 1.99
C THR A 117 -0.03 -16.54 1.34
N THR A 118 -1.09 -16.83 2.10
CA THR A 118 -2.46 -16.46 1.70
C THR A 118 -2.64 -14.94 1.78
N ASP A 119 -3.83 -14.43 1.40
CA ASP A 119 -4.25 -13.06 1.73
C ASP A 119 -4.96 -13.04 3.08
N ILE A 120 -5.10 -11.86 3.69
CA ILE A 120 -5.80 -11.68 4.96
C ILE A 120 -7.27 -11.34 4.77
N TYR A 121 -7.67 -10.90 3.59
CA TYR A 121 -9.02 -10.50 3.24
C TYR A 121 -9.61 -11.38 2.14
N PRO A 122 -10.96 -11.39 1.99
CA PRO A 122 -11.62 -12.26 1.02
C PRO A 122 -11.21 -11.92 -0.42
N SER A 123 -11.14 -12.95 -1.25
CA SER A 123 -10.83 -12.86 -2.69
C SER A 123 -12.08 -12.79 -3.57
N ASP A 124 -13.27 -12.72 -2.99
CA ASP A 124 -14.56 -12.75 -3.65
C ASP A 124 -15.27 -11.38 -3.68
N PHE A 125 -16.54 -11.36 -4.07
CA PHE A 125 -17.33 -10.14 -4.23
C PHE A 125 -18.14 -9.75 -2.97
N ALA A 126 -17.85 -10.32 -1.80
CA ALA A 126 -18.61 -10.09 -0.58
C ALA A 126 -18.66 -8.62 -0.15
N TRP A 127 -17.61 -7.85 -0.42
CA TRP A 127 -17.47 -6.45 -0.01
C TRP A 127 -17.89 -5.45 -1.09
N THR A 128 -18.82 -5.83 -1.95
CA THR A 128 -19.32 -4.94 -3.01
C THR A 128 -20.25 -3.87 -2.43
N PRO A 129 -19.95 -2.55 -2.59
CA PRO A 129 -20.83 -1.47 -2.21
C PRO A 129 -22.13 -1.42 -3.03
N ASP A 130 -23.09 -0.58 -2.59
CA ASP A 130 -24.32 -0.31 -3.34
C ASP A 130 -24.53 1.19 -3.56
N TRP A 131 -24.17 1.70 -4.73
CA TRP A 131 -24.38 3.11 -5.09
C TRP A 131 -25.82 3.47 -5.43
N GLU A 132 -26.72 2.49 -5.53
CA GLU A 132 -28.15 2.77 -5.66
C GLU A 132 -28.84 2.94 -4.32
N ALA A 133 -28.20 2.48 -3.22
CA ALA A 133 -28.63 2.66 -1.86
C ALA A 133 -27.50 3.28 -1.02
N PRO A 134 -26.98 4.48 -1.37
CA PRO A 134 -25.77 5.05 -0.78
C PRO A 134 -25.89 5.38 0.71
N ASP A 135 -27.12 5.55 1.21
CA ASP A 135 -27.43 5.83 2.62
C ASP A 135 -27.56 4.54 3.45
N GLU A 136 -27.54 3.37 2.80
CA GLU A 136 -27.59 2.08 3.49
C GLU A 136 -26.19 1.59 3.84
N ARG A 137 -25.91 1.55 5.14
CA ARG A 137 -24.64 1.03 5.66
C ARG A 137 -24.65 -0.50 5.63
N ILE A 138 -23.56 -1.11 5.13
CA ILE A 138 -23.36 -2.57 5.15
C ILE A 138 -22.55 -2.95 6.39
N ASP A 139 -23.24 -3.17 7.51
CA ASP A 139 -22.64 -3.38 8.85
C ASP A 139 -21.58 -4.48 8.90
N LYS A 140 -21.71 -5.49 8.05
CA LYS A 140 -20.85 -6.67 8.08
C LYS A 140 -19.38 -6.36 7.82
N TRP A 141 -19.07 -5.31 7.03
CA TRP A 141 -17.68 -5.04 6.62
C TRP A 141 -17.29 -3.55 6.55
N TYR A 142 -18.22 -2.62 6.72
CA TYR A 142 -17.87 -1.20 6.84
C TYR A 142 -17.09 -0.95 8.12
N HIS A 143 -16.09 -0.08 8.03
CA HIS A 143 -15.41 0.42 9.22
C HIS A 143 -16.39 1.03 10.21
N ASN A 144 -16.12 0.90 11.50
CA ASN A 144 -16.93 1.44 12.57
C ASN A 144 -16.07 1.92 13.74
N MET A 145 -16.62 2.73 14.60
CA MET A 145 -15.89 3.32 15.72
C MET A 145 -15.54 2.34 16.86
N GLN A 146 -16.05 1.10 16.80
CA GLN A 146 -15.76 0.10 17.83
C GLN A 146 -14.29 -0.28 17.84
N THR A 147 -13.63 -0.36 16.67
CA THR A 147 -12.20 -0.69 16.60
C THR A 147 -11.30 0.41 17.20
N VAL A 148 -11.75 1.67 17.22
CA VAL A 148 -11.10 2.77 17.95
C VAL A 148 -11.32 2.63 19.45
N LYS A 149 -12.55 2.36 19.89
CA LYS A 149 -12.91 2.16 21.31
C LYS A 149 -12.23 0.97 21.94
N GLU A 150 -12.06 -0.11 21.22
CA GLU A 150 -11.40 -1.34 21.66
C GLU A 150 -9.89 -1.35 21.44
N SER A 151 -9.32 -0.23 21.00
CA SER A 151 -7.88 -0.08 20.82
C SER A 151 -7.10 -0.40 22.10
N GLY A 152 -5.86 -0.87 21.97
CA GLY A 152 -5.02 -1.12 23.15
C GLY A 152 -3.97 -2.22 22.95
N VAL A 153 -3.88 -3.14 23.90
CA VAL A 153 -2.79 -4.12 23.99
C VAL A 153 -3.32 -5.54 23.95
N ALA A 154 -2.71 -6.38 23.10
CA ALA A 154 -2.89 -7.83 23.12
C ALA A 154 -1.59 -8.56 22.81
N GLN A 155 -1.48 -9.82 23.22
CA GLN A 155 -0.33 -10.67 22.89
C GLN A 155 -0.37 -11.18 21.45
N ALA A 156 -1.57 -11.44 20.94
CA ALA A 156 -1.84 -11.95 19.61
C ALA A 156 -3.16 -11.38 19.07
N THR A 157 -3.22 -11.16 17.78
CA THR A 157 -4.41 -10.90 16.99
C THR A 157 -4.22 -11.60 15.65
N PHE A 158 -5.30 -11.83 14.89
CA PHE A 158 -5.17 -12.44 13.57
C PHE A 158 -4.24 -11.64 12.63
N GLN A 159 -4.18 -10.30 12.79
CA GLN A 159 -3.30 -9.44 12.01
C GLN A 159 -1.81 -9.57 12.44
N ILE A 160 -1.56 -9.62 13.75
CA ILE A 160 -0.20 -9.82 14.27
C ILE A 160 0.35 -11.19 13.84
N ASP A 161 -0.48 -12.23 13.94
CA ASP A 161 -0.10 -13.59 13.54
C ASP A 161 0.15 -13.67 12.03
N TYR A 162 -0.69 -12.99 11.23
CA TYR A 162 -0.52 -12.88 9.79
C TYR A 162 0.81 -12.19 9.41
N ASP A 163 1.13 -11.05 10.01
CA ASP A 163 2.37 -10.33 9.70
C ASP A 163 3.62 -11.08 10.14
N ASP A 164 3.55 -11.85 11.22
CA ASP A 164 4.64 -12.72 11.63
C ASP A 164 4.86 -13.86 10.61
N GLU A 165 3.80 -14.43 10.07
CA GLU A 165 3.85 -15.40 8.97
C GLU A 165 4.45 -14.77 7.71
N VAL A 166 3.98 -13.60 7.31
CA VAL A 166 4.50 -12.85 6.14
C VAL A 166 6.00 -12.62 6.27
N GLY A 167 6.45 -12.09 7.41
CA GLY A 167 7.87 -11.84 7.65
C GLY A 167 8.72 -13.11 7.65
N PHE A 168 8.23 -14.20 8.22
CA PHE A 168 8.89 -15.49 8.20
C PHE A 168 9.01 -16.05 6.77
N ALA A 169 7.90 -16.06 6.02
CA ALA A 169 7.85 -16.59 4.66
C ALA A 169 8.76 -15.80 3.71
N ALA A 170 8.74 -14.46 3.79
CA ALA A 170 9.61 -13.60 2.99
C ALA A 170 11.09 -13.89 3.23
N ARG A 171 11.54 -13.93 4.48
CA ARG A 171 12.93 -14.23 4.84
C ARG A 171 13.34 -15.63 4.41
N ARG A 172 12.48 -16.62 4.58
CA ARG A 172 12.72 -17.99 4.14
C ARG A 172 12.89 -18.07 2.62
N TRP A 173 12.05 -17.35 1.86
CA TRP A 173 12.18 -17.30 0.40
C TRP A 173 13.52 -16.67 -0.01
N LEU A 174 13.95 -15.57 0.61
CA LEU A 174 15.25 -14.96 0.36
C LEU A 174 16.41 -15.91 0.66
N MET A 175 16.34 -16.68 1.73
CA MET A 175 17.33 -17.72 2.03
C MET A 175 17.36 -18.83 0.96
N ASN A 176 16.20 -19.19 0.37
CA ASN A 176 16.13 -20.13 -0.74
C ASN A 176 16.78 -19.56 -2.01
N VAL A 177 16.53 -18.27 -2.32
CA VAL A 177 17.23 -17.58 -3.43
C VAL A 177 18.73 -17.64 -3.25
N ALA A 178 19.24 -17.41 -2.04
CA ALA A 178 20.68 -17.48 -1.76
C ALA A 178 21.24 -18.89 -1.97
N ARG A 179 20.51 -19.93 -1.57
CA ARG A 179 20.88 -21.34 -1.83
C ARG A 179 20.93 -21.64 -3.32
N ASP A 180 19.91 -21.18 -4.06
CA ASP A 180 19.85 -21.37 -5.51
C ASP A 180 20.98 -20.65 -6.24
N LYS A 181 21.34 -19.43 -5.79
CA LYS A 181 22.52 -18.70 -6.32
C LYS A 181 23.81 -19.43 -6.05
N ALA A 182 23.98 -20.01 -4.87
CA ALA A 182 25.15 -20.83 -4.54
C ALA A 182 25.24 -22.10 -5.41
N GLN A 183 24.14 -22.49 -6.06
CA GLN A 183 24.07 -23.60 -7.03
C GLN A 183 24.15 -23.15 -8.50
N GLY A 184 24.38 -21.84 -8.73
CA GLY A 184 24.59 -21.26 -10.07
C GLY A 184 23.37 -20.60 -10.71
N ASN A 185 22.27 -20.40 -9.97
CA ASN A 185 21.15 -19.63 -10.46
C ASN A 185 21.32 -18.14 -10.13
N GLU A 186 21.93 -17.39 -11.05
CA GLU A 186 22.27 -15.97 -10.89
C GLU A 186 21.13 -15.00 -11.27
N ALA A 187 19.89 -15.48 -11.47
CA ALA A 187 18.77 -14.62 -11.84
C ALA A 187 18.50 -13.54 -10.74
N PRO A 188 18.29 -12.27 -11.14
CA PRO A 188 17.87 -11.24 -10.19
C PRO A 188 16.47 -11.56 -9.67
N PHE A 189 16.12 -10.99 -8.52
CA PHE A 189 14.79 -11.19 -7.94
C PHE A 189 14.07 -9.88 -7.64
N ALA A 190 12.74 -9.96 -7.64
CA ALA A 190 11.85 -8.90 -7.20
C ALA A 190 10.85 -9.47 -6.19
N MET A 191 10.84 -8.93 -4.99
CA MET A 191 9.94 -9.36 -3.92
C MET A 191 9.08 -8.19 -3.43
N VAL A 192 7.80 -8.47 -3.19
CA VAL A 192 6.92 -7.63 -2.39
C VAL A 192 6.65 -8.35 -1.07
N ALA A 193 7.09 -7.75 0.04
CA ALA A 193 6.74 -8.15 1.40
C ALA A 193 5.72 -7.14 1.94
N SER A 194 4.45 -7.53 2.00
CA SER A 194 3.33 -6.62 2.26
C SER A 194 2.63 -7.00 3.55
N PHE A 195 2.77 -6.12 4.56
CA PHE A 195 2.27 -6.28 5.92
C PHE A 195 0.93 -5.58 6.10
N ILE A 196 0.08 -6.09 7.03
CA ILE A 196 -1.19 -5.46 7.35
C ILE A 196 -1.03 -4.30 8.33
N HIS A 197 -0.02 -4.31 9.20
CA HIS A 197 0.17 -3.20 10.12
C HIS A 197 0.74 -1.96 9.41
N PRO A 198 0.29 -0.74 9.89
CA PRO A 198 -0.44 -0.44 11.13
C PRO A 198 -1.99 -0.37 10.99
N HIS A 199 -2.62 -0.98 9.99
CA HIS A 199 -4.08 -1.00 9.78
C HIS A 199 -4.87 -1.34 11.07
N ASP A 200 -6.04 -0.73 11.26
CA ASP A 200 -6.97 -1.09 12.34
C ASP A 200 -7.39 -2.59 12.28
N PRO A 201 -7.86 -3.17 13.41
CA PRO A 201 -8.04 -2.60 14.74
C PRO A 201 -6.72 -2.20 15.40
N TYR A 202 -6.75 -1.04 16.11
CA TYR A 202 -5.56 -0.46 16.72
C TYR A 202 -5.15 -1.22 17.98
N VAL A 203 -4.54 -2.39 17.79
CA VAL A 203 -4.08 -3.27 18.86
C VAL A 203 -2.61 -3.62 18.65
N ALA A 204 -1.81 -3.41 19.68
CA ALA A 204 -0.36 -3.62 19.62
C ALA A 204 0.12 -4.63 20.68
N ARG A 205 1.23 -5.33 20.41
CA ARG A 205 1.89 -6.15 21.42
C ARG A 205 2.53 -5.28 22.52
N PRO A 206 2.59 -5.78 23.77
CA PRO A 206 3.19 -5.06 24.89
C PRO A 206 4.61 -4.54 24.61
N LYS A 207 5.42 -5.30 23.85
CA LYS A 207 6.79 -4.90 23.48
C LYS A 207 6.81 -3.55 22.77
N TRP A 208 5.89 -3.32 21.82
CA TRP A 208 5.84 -2.12 20.99
C TRP A 208 5.07 -1.00 21.68
N TRP A 209 3.97 -1.35 22.36
CA TRP A 209 3.19 -0.43 23.18
C TRP A 209 4.04 0.30 24.23
N ASN A 210 4.93 -0.45 24.92
CA ASN A 210 5.77 0.07 25.98
C ASN A 210 6.93 0.96 25.49
N LEU A 211 7.09 1.12 24.16
CA LEU A 211 8.01 2.12 23.60
C LEU A 211 7.52 3.55 23.78
N TYR A 212 6.22 3.74 24.05
CA TYR A 212 5.57 5.03 24.14
C TYR A 212 4.87 5.19 25.49
N SER A 213 4.96 6.40 26.05
CA SER A 213 4.09 6.87 27.15
C SER A 213 2.91 7.66 26.59
N ASP A 214 1.95 8.01 27.42
CA ASP A 214 0.83 8.86 26.99
C ASP A 214 1.28 10.28 26.62
N ASP A 215 2.39 10.77 27.23
CA ASP A 215 2.98 12.08 26.92
C ASP A 215 3.69 12.11 25.54
N ASP A 216 4.03 10.95 24.98
CA ASP A 216 4.62 10.84 23.64
C ASP A 216 3.56 10.96 22.53
N ILE A 217 2.27 10.89 22.86
CA ILE A 217 1.19 10.79 21.89
C ILE A 217 0.59 12.17 21.63
N ASP A 218 0.79 12.64 20.41
CA ASP A 218 0.14 13.82 19.89
C ASP A 218 -1.36 13.56 19.68
N MET A 219 -2.16 14.61 19.82
CA MET A 219 -3.59 14.58 19.53
C MET A 219 -3.86 15.18 18.15
N PRO A 220 -5.02 14.90 17.52
CA PRO A 220 -5.39 15.50 16.26
C PRO A 220 -5.16 17.03 16.29
N ALA A 221 -4.48 17.53 15.25
CA ALA A 221 -4.05 18.92 15.23
C ALA A 221 -5.14 19.88 14.73
N TYR A 222 -6.11 19.36 13.98
CA TYR A 222 -7.16 20.19 13.40
C TYR A 222 -8.50 19.46 13.32
N VAL A 223 -9.55 20.13 13.75
CA VAL A 223 -10.95 19.74 13.58
C VAL A 223 -11.69 20.96 12.99
N PRO A 224 -12.40 20.82 11.87
CA PRO A 224 -13.13 21.93 11.28
C PRO A 224 -14.40 22.24 12.05
N ASP A 225 -14.81 23.51 12.09
CA ASP A 225 -16.10 23.92 12.68
C ASP A 225 -17.29 23.27 11.95
N THR A 226 -17.14 23.03 10.66
CA THR A 226 -18.15 22.38 9.81
C THR A 226 -17.45 21.48 8.78
N HIS A 227 -17.94 20.26 8.64
CA HIS A 227 -17.45 19.33 7.63
C HIS A 227 -18.08 19.60 6.26
N ASP A 228 -17.32 19.37 5.20
CA ASP A 228 -17.81 19.32 3.83
C ASP A 228 -18.76 18.11 3.63
N PRO A 229 -19.59 18.12 2.55
CA PRO A 229 -20.58 17.05 2.36
C PRO A 229 -19.98 15.65 2.24
N PHE A 230 -18.80 15.50 1.59
CA PHE A 230 -18.16 14.20 1.47
C PHE A 230 -17.64 13.71 2.83
N SER A 231 -16.94 14.57 3.59
CA SER A 231 -16.51 14.23 4.95
C SER A 231 -17.67 13.82 5.85
N LYS A 232 -18.84 14.46 5.74
CA LYS A 232 -20.05 14.05 6.48
C LYS A 232 -20.49 12.64 6.13
N ARG A 233 -20.51 12.29 4.83
CA ARG A 233 -20.85 10.91 4.41
C ARG A 233 -19.86 9.89 4.97
N VAL A 234 -18.56 10.21 4.99
CA VAL A 234 -17.55 9.33 5.60
C VAL A 234 -17.79 9.18 7.10
N LEU A 235 -18.02 10.29 7.84
CA LEU A 235 -18.32 10.26 9.28
C LEU A 235 -19.56 9.43 9.61
N ASP A 236 -20.62 9.56 8.81
CA ASP A 236 -21.85 8.77 8.96
C ASP A 236 -21.60 7.29 8.68
N GLY A 237 -20.86 7.01 7.61
CA GLY A 237 -20.55 5.65 7.18
C GLY A 237 -19.67 4.87 8.17
N ILE A 238 -18.76 5.53 8.87
CA ILE A 238 -17.93 4.92 9.93
C ILE A 238 -18.56 5.05 11.34
N GLU A 239 -19.78 5.58 11.46
CA GLU A 239 -20.51 5.83 12.71
C GLU A 239 -19.92 6.96 13.58
N ALA A 240 -18.93 7.70 13.13
CA ALA A 240 -18.31 8.77 13.92
C ALA A 240 -19.28 9.93 14.24
N SER A 241 -20.30 10.16 13.40
CA SER A 241 -21.36 11.13 13.69
C SER A 241 -22.24 10.74 14.89
N TYR A 242 -22.27 9.47 15.27
CA TYR A 242 -23.17 8.93 16.30
C TYR A 242 -22.45 8.38 17.52
N VAL A 243 -21.15 8.09 17.38
CA VAL A 243 -20.32 7.45 18.41
C VAL A 243 -19.24 8.41 18.85
N ALA A 244 -19.50 9.14 19.95
CA ALA A 244 -18.51 10.02 20.52
C ALA A 244 -17.33 9.23 21.12
N LEU A 245 -16.11 9.71 20.85
CA LEU A 245 -14.88 9.24 21.48
C LEU A 245 -14.46 10.18 22.59
N THR A 246 -13.92 9.62 23.65
CA THR A 246 -13.21 10.37 24.68
C THR A 246 -11.77 10.64 24.22
N GLU A 247 -11.14 11.70 24.76
CA GLU A 247 -9.72 11.99 24.53
C GLU A 247 -8.82 10.78 24.86
N ALA A 248 -9.15 10.05 25.92
CA ALA A 248 -8.42 8.85 26.31
C ALA A 248 -8.51 7.72 25.28
N GLU A 249 -9.64 7.55 24.60
CA GLU A 249 -9.81 6.57 23.51
C GLU A 249 -9.03 6.97 22.28
N VAL A 250 -9.08 8.25 21.88
CA VAL A 250 -8.29 8.78 20.77
C VAL A 250 -6.80 8.59 21.04
N ARG A 251 -6.31 8.99 22.21
CA ARG A 251 -4.91 8.83 22.62
C ARG A 251 -4.47 7.38 22.61
N ARG A 252 -5.31 6.48 23.10
CA ARG A 252 -5.05 5.04 23.15
C ARG A 252 -4.93 4.44 21.74
N ALA A 253 -5.83 4.82 20.83
CA ALA A 253 -5.77 4.36 19.43
C ALA A 253 -4.52 4.87 18.71
N ARG A 254 -4.18 6.16 18.85
CA ARG A 254 -2.95 6.75 18.28
C ARG A 254 -1.69 6.11 18.85
N ARG A 255 -1.66 5.79 20.16
CA ARG A 255 -0.55 5.05 20.78
C ARG A 255 -0.40 3.66 20.19
N ALA A 256 -1.50 2.92 20.03
CA ALA A 256 -1.48 1.61 19.41
C ALA A 256 -1.00 1.66 17.95
N TYR A 257 -1.43 2.67 17.20
CA TYR A 257 -0.99 2.89 15.83
C TYR A 257 0.53 3.16 15.76
N LEU A 258 1.07 4.09 16.57
CA LEU A 258 2.51 4.33 16.64
C LEU A 258 3.31 3.09 17.06
N ALA A 259 2.77 2.28 17.98
CA ALA A 259 3.35 1.01 18.35
C ALA A 259 3.40 0.03 17.18
N ASN A 260 2.34 -0.02 16.39
CA ASN A 260 2.25 -0.85 15.18
C ASN A 260 3.16 -0.32 14.05
N VAL A 261 3.35 0.99 13.94
CA VAL A 261 4.36 1.59 13.04
C VAL A 261 5.76 1.13 13.42
N SER A 262 6.11 1.12 14.72
CA SER A 262 7.41 0.58 15.18
C SER A 262 7.54 -0.93 14.95
N TYR A 263 6.45 -1.68 15.06
CA TYR A 263 6.42 -3.09 14.70
C TYR A 263 6.71 -3.28 13.20
N PHE A 264 6.03 -2.54 12.32
CA PHE A 264 6.30 -2.57 10.88
C PHE A 264 7.76 -2.18 10.57
N ASP A 265 8.29 -1.13 11.21
CA ASP A 265 9.70 -0.72 11.07
C ASP A 265 10.66 -1.87 11.41
N SER A 266 10.35 -2.69 12.43
CA SER A 266 11.15 -3.86 12.74
C SER A 266 11.16 -4.92 11.63
N LYS A 267 10.07 -5.03 10.84
CA LYS A 267 10.01 -5.93 9.68
C LYS A 267 10.93 -5.42 8.56
N ILE A 268 11.02 -4.10 8.36
CA ILE A 268 12.04 -3.51 7.46
C ILE A 268 13.44 -3.92 7.92
N GLY A 269 13.74 -3.80 9.22
CA GLY A 269 15.02 -4.22 9.80
C GLY A 269 15.32 -5.70 9.59
N GLU A 270 14.33 -6.58 9.75
CA GLU A 270 14.46 -8.02 9.49
C GLU A 270 14.80 -8.30 8.01
N MET A 271 14.18 -7.59 7.06
CA MET A 271 14.47 -7.73 5.62
C MET A 271 15.89 -7.24 5.29
N VAL A 272 16.28 -6.05 5.76
CA VAL A 272 17.65 -5.50 5.58
C VAL A 272 18.69 -6.46 6.15
N LYS A 273 18.46 -6.99 7.35
CA LYS A 273 19.35 -7.97 7.98
C LYS A 273 19.49 -9.23 7.14
N THR A 274 18.37 -9.78 6.65
CA THR A 274 18.38 -10.99 5.81
C THR A 274 19.17 -10.77 4.52
N LEU A 275 18.94 -9.62 3.84
CA LEU A 275 19.68 -9.26 2.62
C LEU A 275 21.18 -9.11 2.88
N THR A 276 21.56 -8.61 4.05
CA THR A 276 22.97 -8.52 4.48
C THR A 276 23.57 -9.92 4.71
N GLU A 277 22.86 -10.79 5.42
CA GLU A 277 23.30 -12.16 5.74
C GLU A 277 23.49 -13.02 4.48
N ILE A 278 22.70 -12.80 3.43
CA ILE A 278 22.84 -13.50 2.16
C ILE A 278 23.79 -12.81 1.16
N GLY A 279 24.38 -11.66 1.54
CA GLY A 279 25.34 -10.93 0.69
C GLY A 279 24.71 -10.14 -0.47
N GLU A 280 23.39 -9.89 -0.44
CA GLU A 280 22.67 -9.23 -1.55
C GLU A 280 22.33 -7.76 -1.28
N ILE A 281 22.63 -7.23 -0.09
CA ILE A 281 22.24 -5.86 0.30
C ILE A 281 22.78 -4.80 -0.66
N GLU A 282 24.02 -4.91 -1.13
CA GLU A 282 24.68 -3.94 -2.00
C GLU A 282 24.16 -4.02 -3.45
N ASN A 283 23.51 -5.12 -3.84
CA ASN A 283 22.91 -5.30 -5.16
C ASN A 283 21.36 -5.24 -5.12
N THR A 284 20.78 -4.69 -4.05
CA THR A 284 19.32 -4.63 -3.88
C THR A 284 18.84 -3.20 -3.71
N ILE A 285 17.86 -2.79 -4.51
CA ILE A 285 17.09 -1.57 -4.26
C ILE A 285 15.93 -1.95 -3.34
N ILE A 286 15.92 -1.33 -2.16
CA ILE A 286 14.85 -1.48 -1.16
C ILE A 286 13.92 -0.28 -1.30
N ILE A 287 12.63 -0.56 -1.41
CA ILE A 287 11.56 0.44 -1.51
C ILE A 287 10.62 0.24 -0.32
N VAL A 288 10.43 1.28 0.49
CA VAL A 288 9.46 1.29 1.58
C VAL A 288 8.30 2.19 1.19
N THR A 289 7.08 1.66 1.25
CA THR A 289 5.87 2.40 0.92
C THR A 289 4.66 1.89 1.69
N ALA A 290 3.50 2.49 1.47
CA ALA A 290 2.19 2.03 1.93
C ALA A 290 1.16 2.14 0.80
N ASP A 291 0.03 1.45 0.93
CA ASP A 291 -1.07 1.55 -0.03
C ASP A 291 -1.91 2.82 0.13
N HIS A 292 -2.12 3.28 1.34
CA HIS A 292 -2.75 4.55 1.72
C HIS A 292 -2.38 4.90 3.17
N GLY A 293 -2.84 6.05 3.65
CA GLY A 293 -2.63 6.49 5.03
C GLY A 293 -3.82 6.22 5.94
N ASP A 294 -3.85 6.94 7.08
CA ASP A 294 -4.91 6.90 8.10
C ASP A 294 -5.11 8.30 8.70
N MET A 295 -6.35 8.74 8.81
CA MET A 295 -6.72 10.05 9.37
C MET A 295 -6.49 10.13 10.88
N LEU A 296 -6.63 9.03 11.63
CA LEU A 296 -6.37 8.93 13.08
C LEU A 296 -6.95 10.08 13.93
N GLY A 297 -8.14 10.51 13.59
CA GLY A 297 -8.86 11.59 14.28
C GLY A 297 -8.62 12.99 13.74
N GLU A 298 -7.67 13.19 12.82
CA GLU A 298 -7.54 14.48 12.13
C GLU A 298 -8.84 14.81 11.40
N ARG A 299 -9.35 16.03 11.58
CA ARG A 299 -10.64 16.48 11.04
C ARG A 299 -11.84 15.65 11.53
N ASP A 300 -11.78 15.04 12.72
CA ASP A 300 -12.68 14.02 13.26
C ASP A 300 -12.76 12.72 12.43
N LEU A 301 -12.03 12.64 11.32
CA LEU A 301 -12.02 11.48 10.42
C LEU A 301 -11.09 10.39 10.94
N TRP A 302 -11.45 9.15 10.66
CA TRP A 302 -10.67 7.95 10.95
C TRP A 302 -10.52 7.11 9.69
N TYR A 303 -9.51 6.24 9.69
CA TYR A 303 -9.20 5.36 8.55
C TYR A 303 -8.79 6.18 7.30
N LYS A 304 -9.35 5.87 6.16
CA LYS A 304 -9.04 6.40 4.83
C LYS A 304 -10.31 6.89 4.13
N MET A 305 -10.50 6.60 2.86
CA MET A 305 -11.70 6.90 2.06
C MET A 305 -11.90 8.39 1.74
N ASN A 306 -10.80 9.18 1.79
CA ASN A 306 -10.80 10.60 1.43
C ASN A 306 -9.41 11.01 0.90
N PHE A 307 -9.30 12.21 0.33
CA PHE A 307 -8.04 12.70 -0.24
C PHE A 307 -7.29 13.71 0.62
N PHE A 308 -7.59 13.82 1.90
CA PHE A 308 -6.74 14.61 2.79
C PHE A 308 -5.36 13.96 2.96
N GLU A 309 -4.35 14.79 3.32
CA GLU A 309 -2.94 14.37 3.37
C GLU A 309 -2.72 13.11 4.22
N HIS A 310 -3.38 13.00 5.38
CA HIS A 310 -3.23 11.84 6.26
C HIS A 310 -3.78 10.54 5.66
N SER A 311 -4.74 10.62 4.76
CA SER A 311 -5.33 9.45 4.08
C SER A 311 -4.65 9.13 2.76
N ALA A 312 -4.37 10.14 1.94
CA ALA A 312 -3.93 9.94 0.55
C ALA A 312 -2.41 9.90 0.37
N ARG A 313 -1.66 10.63 1.21
CA ARG A 313 -0.19 10.66 1.13
C ARG A 313 0.39 9.41 1.77
N VAL A 314 1.40 8.83 1.12
CA VAL A 314 2.07 7.61 1.56
C VAL A 314 3.57 7.83 1.71
N PRO A 315 4.26 7.12 2.60
CA PRO A 315 5.71 7.11 2.58
C PRO A 315 6.21 6.47 1.29
N LEU A 316 7.26 7.03 0.70
CA LEU A 316 8.00 6.41 -0.40
C LEU A 316 9.48 6.71 -0.21
N ILE A 317 10.25 5.67 0.05
CA ILE A 317 11.70 5.74 0.26
C ILE A 317 12.35 4.69 -0.63
N MET A 318 13.35 5.07 -1.42
CA MET A 318 14.15 4.18 -2.24
C MET A 318 15.60 4.23 -1.79
N ALA A 319 16.22 3.09 -1.52
CA ALA A 319 17.62 3.00 -1.12
C ALA A 319 18.30 1.79 -1.77
N GLY A 320 19.49 1.96 -2.33
CA GLY A 320 20.24 0.88 -2.98
C GLY A 320 21.19 1.38 -4.05
N PRO A 321 21.71 0.49 -4.90
CA PRO A 321 22.68 0.84 -5.94
C PRO A 321 22.10 1.89 -6.92
N ASN A 322 22.90 2.92 -7.21
CA ASN A 322 22.57 4.03 -8.11
C ASN A 322 21.37 4.88 -7.67
N ILE A 323 20.93 4.79 -6.42
CA ILE A 323 19.97 5.70 -5.81
C ILE A 323 20.74 6.80 -5.08
N ALA A 324 20.40 8.06 -5.36
CA ALA A 324 21.03 9.20 -4.70
C ALA A 324 20.49 9.38 -3.28
N GLN A 325 21.31 9.96 -2.41
CA GLN A 325 20.86 10.43 -1.11
C GLN A 325 20.21 11.80 -1.26
N GLY A 326 18.98 11.95 -0.79
CA GLY A 326 18.29 13.23 -0.88
C GLY A 326 16.79 13.16 -0.61
N VAL A 327 16.13 14.26 -1.00
CA VAL A 327 14.68 14.44 -0.92
C VAL A 327 14.16 14.88 -2.28
N ALA A 328 13.18 14.18 -2.82
CA ALA A 328 12.45 14.54 -4.02
C ALA A 328 11.13 15.24 -3.60
N PRO A 329 10.97 16.55 -3.87
CA PRO A 329 9.78 17.30 -3.46
C PRO A 329 8.60 17.15 -4.41
N ASN A 330 8.83 16.66 -5.64
CA ASN A 330 7.81 16.54 -6.66
C ASN A 330 6.67 15.61 -6.26
N ALA A 331 5.44 15.99 -6.62
CA ALA A 331 4.30 15.10 -6.51
C ALA A 331 4.48 13.90 -7.44
N CYS A 332 4.29 12.72 -6.88
CA CYS A 332 4.32 11.42 -7.56
C CYS A 332 3.27 10.49 -6.94
N SER A 333 3.06 9.34 -7.55
CA SER A 333 2.05 8.40 -7.06
C SER A 333 2.43 6.95 -7.27
N LEU A 334 1.65 6.02 -6.70
CA LEU A 334 1.97 4.60 -6.75
C LEU A 334 1.92 4.00 -8.17
N VAL A 335 1.14 4.57 -9.10
CA VAL A 335 1.17 4.13 -10.52
C VAL A 335 2.54 4.35 -11.18
N ASP A 336 3.35 5.26 -10.66
CA ASP A 336 4.70 5.54 -11.15
C ASP A 336 5.68 4.38 -10.87
N LEU A 337 5.34 3.47 -9.96
CA LEU A 337 6.23 2.38 -9.57
C LEU A 337 6.33 1.28 -10.64
N LEU A 338 5.27 1.00 -11.42
CA LEU A 338 5.37 0.03 -12.53
C LEU A 338 6.45 0.44 -13.55
N PRO A 339 6.42 1.63 -14.18
CA PRO A 339 7.48 2.03 -15.10
C PRO A 339 8.84 2.17 -14.41
N THR A 340 8.89 2.54 -13.14
CA THR A 340 10.13 2.57 -12.35
C THR A 340 10.77 1.19 -12.23
N PHE A 341 9.98 0.15 -11.95
CA PHE A 341 10.50 -1.23 -11.88
C PHE A 341 11.01 -1.73 -13.23
N ILE A 342 10.33 -1.38 -14.31
CA ILE A 342 10.78 -1.72 -15.67
C ILE A 342 12.15 -1.09 -15.93
N ASP A 343 12.34 0.19 -15.62
CA ASP A 343 13.60 0.91 -15.78
C ASP A 343 14.72 0.33 -14.91
N ILE A 344 14.44 0.01 -13.64
CA ILE A 344 15.39 -0.66 -12.74
C ILE A 344 15.80 -2.01 -13.35
N GLY A 345 14.86 -2.73 -13.94
CA GLY A 345 15.12 -4.01 -14.63
C GLY A 345 15.88 -3.89 -15.94
N GLY A 346 16.16 -2.67 -16.40
CA GLY A 346 16.83 -2.42 -17.68
C GLY A 346 15.92 -2.61 -18.91
N GLY A 347 14.60 -2.57 -18.70
CA GLY A 347 13.60 -2.53 -19.76
C GLY A 347 13.32 -1.11 -20.24
N SER A 348 12.30 -0.96 -21.08
CA SER A 348 11.75 0.32 -21.54
C SER A 348 10.24 0.29 -21.41
N VAL A 349 9.63 1.47 -21.18
CA VAL A 349 8.17 1.63 -21.18
C VAL A 349 7.52 1.15 -22.49
N ASP A 350 8.28 1.12 -23.59
CA ASP A 350 7.82 0.60 -24.89
C ASP A 350 7.42 -0.90 -24.85
N MET A 351 7.89 -1.65 -23.84
CA MET A 351 7.46 -3.04 -23.66
C MET A 351 6.07 -3.17 -23.04
N VAL A 352 5.51 -2.07 -22.53
CA VAL A 352 4.17 -2.05 -21.94
C VAL A 352 3.14 -2.05 -23.06
N GLY A 353 2.37 -3.14 -23.14
CA GLY A 353 1.40 -3.34 -24.21
C GLY A 353 0.13 -2.50 -24.13
N GLU A 354 -0.09 -1.78 -23.02
CA GLU A 354 -1.27 -0.97 -22.76
C GLU A 354 -0.90 0.43 -22.24
N PRO A 355 -1.76 1.45 -22.44
CA PRO A 355 -1.52 2.77 -21.86
C PRO A 355 -1.44 2.70 -20.35
N ILE A 356 -0.39 3.30 -19.77
CA ILE A 356 -0.23 3.50 -18.34
C ILE A 356 -0.36 4.96 -17.99
N ASP A 357 -0.69 5.25 -16.73
CA ASP A 357 -0.85 6.62 -16.21
C ASP A 357 0.40 7.07 -15.43
N GLY A 358 1.25 6.12 -15.07
CA GLY A 358 2.50 6.38 -14.35
C GLY A 358 3.69 6.73 -15.23
N ARG A 359 4.70 7.36 -14.62
CA ARG A 359 6.02 7.64 -15.19
C ARG A 359 7.12 7.08 -14.30
N SER A 360 8.30 6.81 -14.86
CA SER A 360 9.42 6.33 -14.05
C SER A 360 9.92 7.39 -13.06
N LEU A 361 10.05 7.02 -11.80
CA LEU A 361 10.66 7.82 -10.74
C LEU A 361 12.19 7.63 -10.66
N LEU A 362 12.77 6.76 -11.49
CA LEU A 362 14.20 6.46 -11.42
C LEU A 362 15.09 7.69 -11.67
N PRO A 363 14.77 8.62 -12.57
CA PRO A 363 15.51 9.89 -12.68
C PRO A 363 15.52 10.68 -11.38
N LEU A 364 14.35 10.90 -10.76
CA LEU A 364 14.25 11.57 -9.44
C LEU A 364 15.05 10.81 -8.36
N ALA A 365 14.94 9.49 -8.34
CA ALA A 365 15.67 8.64 -7.40
C ALA A 365 17.20 8.73 -7.58
N ARG A 366 17.68 9.12 -8.76
CA ARG A 366 19.10 9.40 -9.06
C ARG A 366 19.52 10.84 -8.80
N GLY A 367 18.60 11.67 -8.32
CA GLY A 367 18.85 13.10 -8.07
C GLY A 367 18.80 13.96 -9.33
N GLU A 368 18.21 13.45 -10.41
CA GLU A 368 17.96 14.22 -11.64
C GLU A 368 16.66 15.04 -11.49
N THR A 369 16.49 16.05 -12.34
CA THR A 369 15.27 16.87 -12.34
C THR A 369 14.18 16.21 -13.17
N ASP A 370 12.93 16.28 -12.70
CA ASP A 370 11.74 15.91 -13.45
C ASP A 370 10.82 17.15 -13.55
N PRO A 371 10.41 17.56 -14.75
CA PRO A 371 9.49 18.69 -14.91
C PRO A 371 8.07 18.38 -14.46
N VAL A 372 7.72 17.11 -14.28
CA VAL A 372 6.38 16.70 -13.85
C VAL A 372 6.29 16.78 -12.33
N ASP A 373 5.27 17.51 -11.86
CA ASP A 373 4.94 17.68 -10.45
C ASP A 373 3.43 17.54 -10.30
N GLU A 374 2.92 16.33 -10.58
CA GLU A 374 1.49 15.99 -10.55
C GLU A 374 1.29 14.58 -10.04
N ALA A 375 0.27 14.42 -9.20
CA ALA A 375 -0.30 13.13 -8.80
C ALA A 375 -1.83 13.17 -8.93
N ILE A 376 -2.43 12.04 -9.34
CA ILE A 376 -3.87 11.90 -9.56
C ILE A 376 -4.39 10.76 -8.70
N GLY A 377 -5.58 10.98 -8.10
CA GLY A 377 -6.31 9.97 -7.37
C GLY A 377 -7.77 9.92 -7.76
N GLU A 378 -8.35 8.72 -7.68
CA GLU A 378 -9.75 8.44 -7.92
C GLU A 378 -10.31 7.61 -6.77
N TYR A 379 -11.45 8.00 -6.18
CA TYR A 379 -12.13 7.20 -5.18
C TYR A 379 -13.56 6.92 -5.63
N CYS A 380 -13.91 5.64 -5.73
CA CYS A 380 -15.15 5.17 -6.35
C CYS A 380 -15.81 4.03 -5.55
N ALA A 381 -15.65 4.02 -4.22
CA ALA A 381 -16.07 2.92 -3.36
C ALA A 381 -17.24 3.29 -2.44
N GLU A 382 -17.23 2.83 -1.20
CA GLU A 382 -18.26 3.11 -0.20
C GLU A 382 -18.31 4.59 0.21
N MET A 383 -19.38 5.03 0.86
CA MET A 383 -19.58 6.37 1.44
C MET A 383 -19.64 7.52 0.42
N THR A 384 -19.75 7.21 -0.84
CA THR A 384 -20.01 8.18 -1.90
C THR A 384 -20.84 7.54 -3.01
N PRO A 385 -21.86 8.22 -3.56
CA PRO A 385 -22.57 7.76 -4.75
C PRO A 385 -22.01 8.34 -6.05
N TYR A 386 -20.89 9.08 -6.00
CA TYR A 386 -20.24 9.72 -7.14
C TYR A 386 -18.73 9.52 -7.08
N PRO A 387 -18.03 9.48 -8.23
CA PRO A 387 -16.58 9.48 -8.26
C PRO A 387 -16.01 10.72 -7.57
N VAL A 388 -14.99 10.53 -6.75
CA VAL A 388 -14.19 11.61 -6.17
C VAL A 388 -12.84 11.62 -6.85
N ILE A 389 -12.45 12.76 -7.40
CA ILE A 389 -11.21 12.94 -8.16
C ILE A 389 -10.28 13.89 -7.39
N MET A 390 -9.02 13.53 -7.27
CA MET A 390 -7.97 14.38 -6.72
C MET A 390 -6.91 14.66 -7.77
N ILE A 391 -6.51 15.93 -7.90
CA ILE A 391 -5.33 16.35 -8.65
C ILE A 391 -4.44 17.16 -7.72
N ARG A 392 -3.23 16.67 -7.47
CA ARG A 392 -2.17 17.38 -6.77
C ARG A 392 -1.17 17.90 -7.81
N ARG A 393 -0.99 19.23 -7.90
CA ARG A 393 -0.05 19.84 -8.84
C ARG A 393 0.67 21.02 -8.19
N GLY A 394 2.00 20.95 -8.16
CA GLY A 394 2.81 21.91 -7.45
C GLY A 394 2.43 21.99 -5.97
N PRO A 395 2.15 23.16 -5.37
CA PRO A 395 1.68 23.27 -3.99
C PRO A 395 0.18 23.00 -3.82
N LEU A 396 -0.59 22.96 -4.92
CA LEU A 396 -2.05 22.92 -4.87
C LEU A 396 -2.60 21.52 -5.00
N LYS A 397 -3.61 21.20 -4.20
CA LYS A 397 -4.39 19.97 -4.26
C LYS A 397 -5.86 20.30 -4.44
N TYR A 398 -6.45 19.81 -5.52
CA TYR A 398 -7.86 19.98 -5.87
C TYR A 398 -8.60 18.66 -5.67
N ILE A 399 -9.77 18.72 -5.04
CA ILE A 399 -10.65 17.57 -4.82
C ILE A 399 -12.02 17.91 -5.39
N HIS A 400 -12.53 17.04 -6.26
CA HIS A 400 -13.81 17.19 -6.95
C HIS A 400 -14.69 15.97 -6.72
N CYS A 401 -15.95 16.22 -6.41
CA CYS A 401 -16.99 15.20 -6.31
C CYS A 401 -18.34 15.85 -6.67
N ASP A 402 -18.98 15.41 -7.73
CA ASP A 402 -20.35 15.86 -8.01
C ASP A 402 -21.35 15.22 -7.03
N PRO A 403 -22.33 15.93 -6.51
CA PRO A 403 -22.66 17.35 -6.68
C PRO A 403 -22.04 18.28 -5.59
N ASP A 404 -21.02 17.84 -4.89
CA ASP A 404 -20.43 18.58 -3.78
C ASP A 404 -19.68 19.85 -4.26
N PRO A 405 -19.56 20.88 -3.41
CA PRO A 405 -18.66 21.99 -3.71
C PRO A 405 -17.21 21.52 -3.83
N PRO A 406 -16.44 22.04 -4.80
CA PRO A 406 -15.03 21.67 -4.96
C PRO A 406 -14.18 22.14 -3.77
N GLN A 407 -13.06 21.46 -3.55
CA GLN A 407 -12.08 21.81 -2.54
C GLN A 407 -10.73 22.09 -3.21
N LEU A 408 -10.03 23.13 -2.76
CA LEU A 408 -8.68 23.48 -3.21
C LEU A 408 -7.84 23.88 -1.99
N TYR A 409 -6.70 23.24 -1.82
CA TYR A 409 -5.79 23.52 -0.71
C TYR A 409 -4.37 23.77 -1.19
N ASP A 410 -3.65 24.69 -0.56
CA ASP A 410 -2.20 24.78 -0.66
C ASP A 410 -1.58 23.93 0.45
N VAL A 411 -1.29 22.66 0.15
CA VAL A 411 -0.82 21.69 1.16
C VAL A 411 0.64 21.91 1.59
N VAL A 412 1.35 22.86 0.99
CA VAL A 412 2.69 23.26 1.43
C VAL A 412 2.62 24.33 2.51
N SER A 413 1.79 25.36 2.29
CA SER A 413 1.61 26.45 3.27
C SER A 413 0.56 26.10 4.35
N ASP A 414 -0.41 25.24 4.03
CA ASP A 414 -1.46 24.75 4.92
C ASP A 414 -1.51 23.20 4.91
N PRO A 415 -0.56 22.53 5.57
CA PRO A 415 -0.48 21.06 5.56
C PRO A 415 -1.63 20.38 6.32
N LEU A 416 -2.44 21.12 7.08
CA LEU A 416 -3.66 20.63 7.74
C LEU A 416 -4.91 20.77 6.89
N GLU A 417 -4.79 21.42 5.71
CA GLU A 417 -5.90 21.64 4.77
C GLU A 417 -7.08 22.36 5.43
N SER A 418 -6.77 23.33 6.30
CA SER A 418 -7.73 24.05 7.11
C SER A 418 -8.48 25.13 6.33
N ASN A 419 -7.90 25.62 5.23
CA ASN A 419 -8.45 26.72 4.45
C ASN A 419 -8.76 26.30 3.01
N ASN A 420 -10.04 26.12 2.69
CA ASN A 420 -10.49 25.78 1.33
C ASN A 420 -10.44 27.04 0.43
N LEU A 421 -9.53 27.06 -0.52
CA LEU A 421 -9.27 28.15 -1.46
C LEU A 421 -10.15 28.12 -2.73
N ALA A 422 -11.03 27.12 -2.88
CA ALA A 422 -11.82 26.93 -4.10
C ALA A 422 -12.74 28.12 -4.45
N THR A 423 -13.14 28.91 -3.45
CA THR A 423 -13.97 30.11 -3.61
C THR A 423 -13.23 31.40 -3.38
N ASP A 424 -11.92 31.35 -3.13
CA ASP A 424 -11.08 32.54 -2.97
C ASP A 424 -10.82 33.19 -4.34
N PRO A 425 -11.13 34.51 -4.51
CA PRO A 425 -10.89 35.21 -5.77
C PRO A 425 -9.45 35.16 -6.28
N ASP A 426 -8.47 35.12 -5.37
CA ASP A 426 -7.05 35.05 -5.72
C ASP A 426 -6.65 33.71 -6.35
N PHE A 427 -7.42 32.65 -6.11
CA PHE A 427 -7.23 31.30 -6.65
C PHE A 427 -8.24 30.91 -7.73
N ALA A 428 -9.11 31.82 -8.16
CA ALA A 428 -10.19 31.54 -9.12
C ALA A 428 -9.69 30.94 -10.45
N MET A 429 -8.55 31.40 -10.97
CA MET A 429 -7.98 30.87 -12.22
C MET A 429 -7.44 29.44 -12.02
N GLN A 430 -6.80 29.16 -10.91
CA GLN A 430 -6.27 27.84 -10.61
C GLN A 430 -7.43 26.83 -10.39
N ALA A 431 -8.46 27.21 -9.62
CA ALA A 431 -9.65 26.39 -9.41
C ALA A 431 -10.35 26.08 -10.75
N ALA A 432 -10.51 27.07 -11.62
CA ALA A 432 -11.10 26.88 -12.95
C ALA A 432 -10.24 25.97 -13.85
N SER A 433 -8.92 26.07 -13.78
CA SER A 433 -8.00 25.19 -14.52
C SER A 433 -8.15 23.74 -14.07
N PHE A 434 -8.16 23.46 -12.77
CA PHE A 434 -8.39 22.10 -12.25
C PHE A 434 -9.75 21.55 -12.63
N ALA A 435 -10.82 22.35 -12.51
CA ALA A 435 -12.16 21.94 -12.91
C ALA A 435 -12.25 21.58 -14.41
N SER A 436 -11.57 22.37 -15.26
CA SER A 436 -11.45 22.10 -16.69
C SER A 436 -10.71 20.78 -16.96
N ASP A 437 -9.60 20.52 -16.22
CA ASP A 437 -8.85 19.27 -16.35
C ASP A 437 -9.68 18.06 -15.94
N VAL A 438 -10.45 18.16 -14.84
CA VAL A 438 -11.37 17.09 -14.42
C VAL A 438 -12.39 16.82 -15.51
N SER A 439 -13.08 17.86 -16.01
CA SER A 439 -14.11 17.72 -17.06
C SER A 439 -13.57 17.17 -18.38
N ALA A 440 -12.27 17.45 -18.69
CA ALA A 440 -11.64 16.94 -19.89
C ALA A 440 -11.19 15.47 -19.79
N ARG A 441 -10.89 14.99 -18.59
CA ARG A 441 -10.35 13.63 -18.37
C ARG A 441 -11.41 12.61 -17.94
N TRP A 442 -12.47 13.04 -17.26
CA TRP A 442 -13.50 12.14 -16.73
C TRP A 442 -14.91 12.58 -17.14
N ASP A 443 -15.68 11.62 -17.63
CA ASP A 443 -17.14 11.70 -17.72
C ASP A 443 -17.71 11.08 -16.44
N GLY A 444 -18.02 11.93 -15.44
CA GLY A 444 -18.48 11.49 -14.11
C GLY A 444 -19.77 10.68 -14.16
N GLU A 445 -20.73 11.04 -15.03
CA GLU A 445 -21.99 10.31 -15.18
C GLU A 445 -21.79 8.94 -15.84
N ALA A 446 -20.97 8.87 -16.90
CA ALA A 446 -20.66 7.60 -17.54
C ALA A 446 -19.90 6.66 -16.59
N LEU A 447 -18.92 7.19 -15.84
CA LEU A 447 -18.17 6.44 -14.85
C LEU A 447 -19.09 5.93 -13.74
N ARG A 448 -19.97 6.79 -13.21
CA ARG A 448 -20.97 6.40 -12.21
C ARG A 448 -21.88 5.28 -12.70
N ALA A 449 -22.39 5.39 -13.92
CA ALA A 449 -23.25 4.36 -14.52
C ALA A 449 -22.51 3.01 -14.66
N GLN A 450 -21.23 3.04 -15.06
CA GLN A 450 -20.40 1.86 -15.16
C GLN A 450 -20.15 1.20 -13.79
N ILE A 451 -19.87 2.00 -12.76
CA ILE A 451 -19.67 1.50 -11.38
C ILE A 451 -20.91 0.79 -10.89
N ILE A 452 -22.10 1.41 -11.00
CA ILE A 452 -23.38 0.81 -10.62
C ILE A 452 -23.62 -0.51 -11.35
N ALA A 453 -23.36 -0.55 -12.66
CA ALA A 453 -23.53 -1.77 -13.45
C ALA A 453 -22.62 -2.91 -12.96
N THR A 454 -21.34 -2.60 -12.64
CA THR A 454 -20.42 -3.61 -12.11
C THR A 454 -20.80 -4.07 -10.70
N GLN A 455 -21.27 -3.18 -9.82
CA GLN A 455 -21.76 -3.52 -8.49
C GLN A 455 -22.95 -4.48 -8.54
N LYS A 456 -23.94 -4.20 -9.41
CA LYS A 456 -25.09 -5.10 -9.64
C LYS A 456 -24.66 -6.50 -10.10
N SER A 457 -23.74 -6.55 -11.07
CA SER A 457 -23.23 -7.81 -11.59
C SER A 457 -22.51 -8.61 -10.51
N ARG A 458 -21.62 -7.98 -9.74
CA ARG A 458 -20.86 -8.64 -8.67
C ARG A 458 -21.75 -9.13 -7.54
N ARG A 459 -22.76 -8.35 -7.11
CA ARG A 459 -23.73 -8.82 -6.10
C ARG A 459 -24.54 -10.01 -6.58
N THR A 460 -24.92 -10.03 -7.86
CA THR A 460 -25.61 -11.18 -8.45
C THR A 460 -24.71 -12.42 -8.47
N LEU A 461 -23.45 -12.25 -8.87
CA LEU A 461 -22.47 -13.34 -8.89
C LEU A 461 -22.17 -13.85 -7.48
N HIS A 462 -21.96 -12.95 -6.51
CA HIS A 462 -21.73 -13.32 -5.14
C HIS A 462 -22.89 -14.16 -4.55
N ALA A 463 -24.13 -13.72 -4.78
CA ALA A 463 -25.30 -14.49 -4.35
C ALA A 463 -25.37 -15.88 -4.99
N ALA A 464 -24.91 -16.02 -6.24
CA ALA A 464 -24.82 -17.33 -6.89
C ALA A 464 -23.68 -18.18 -6.35
N MET A 465 -22.52 -17.59 -6.05
CA MET A 465 -21.38 -18.28 -5.44
C MET A 465 -21.68 -18.81 -4.03
N GLU A 466 -22.47 -18.08 -3.26
CA GLU A 466 -22.91 -18.51 -1.92
C GLU A 466 -24.01 -19.60 -1.98
N ALA A 467 -24.62 -19.82 -3.13
CA ALA A 467 -25.66 -20.85 -3.29
C ALA A 467 -25.03 -22.25 -3.41
N GLY A 468 -25.65 -23.23 -2.76
CA GLY A 468 -25.21 -24.62 -2.86
C GLY A 468 -23.94 -24.93 -2.06
N ALA A 469 -22.88 -25.41 -2.72
CA ALA A 469 -21.64 -25.82 -2.07
C ALA A 469 -20.70 -24.67 -1.69
N GLY A 470 -21.02 -23.45 -2.11
CA GLY A 470 -20.11 -22.30 -2.02
C GLY A 470 -18.94 -22.39 -3.00
N GLU A 471 -18.42 -21.25 -3.41
CA GLU A 471 -17.26 -21.16 -4.28
C GLU A 471 -16.29 -20.13 -3.71
N HIS A 472 -14.99 -20.51 -3.60
CA HIS A 472 -13.96 -19.65 -3.01
C HIS A 472 -12.76 -19.54 -3.94
N TRP A 473 -12.20 -18.33 -4.04
CA TRP A 473 -10.97 -18.07 -4.78
C TRP A 473 -9.75 -17.84 -3.87
N ASP A 474 -9.90 -18.07 -2.57
CA ASP A 474 -8.83 -17.88 -1.60
C ASP A 474 -7.58 -18.70 -1.97
N TYR A 475 -6.44 -18.02 -1.99
CA TYR A 475 -5.18 -18.66 -2.31
C TYR A 475 -4.60 -19.39 -1.11
N ASN A 476 -4.28 -20.66 -1.32
CA ASN A 476 -3.52 -21.43 -0.35
C ASN A 476 -2.15 -21.76 -0.95
N PRO A 477 -1.04 -21.29 -0.34
CA PRO A 477 0.29 -21.63 -0.82
C PRO A 477 0.46 -23.14 -0.87
N PRO A 478 0.97 -23.70 -1.98
CA PRO A 478 1.24 -25.15 -2.04
C PRO A 478 2.29 -25.51 -1.00
N SER A 479 2.03 -26.57 -0.25
CA SER A 479 2.96 -27.12 0.73
C SER A 479 3.40 -28.51 0.33
N ASP A 480 4.69 -28.64 -0.02
CA ASP A 480 5.33 -29.94 -0.26
C ASP A 480 6.48 -30.11 0.72
N ALA A 481 6.26 -30.99 1.69
CA ALA A 481 7.24 -31.27 2.73
C ALA A 481 8.55 -31.86 2.19
N SER A 482 8.55 -32.48 0.98
CA SER A 482 9.76 -32.98 0.34
C SER A 482 10.64 -31.86 -0.22
N GLN A 483 10.06 -30.71 -0.53
CA GLN A 483 10.78 -29.51 -0.96
C GLN A 483 11.34 -28.67 0.19
N GLN A 484 11.01 -29.04 1.42
CA GLN A 484 11.37 -28.27 2.61
C GLN A 484 12.16 -29.05 3.64
N TYR A 485 11.95 -30.36 3.67
CA TYR A 485 12.50 -31.26 4.68
C TYR A 485 12.82 -32.61 4.09
N VAL A 486 13.59 -33.43 4.84
CA VAL A 486 13.90 -34.78 4.45
C VAL A 486 12.65 -35.66 4.45
N ARG A 487 12.50 -36.44 3.38
CA ARG A 487 11.60 -37.59 3.26
C ARG A 487 12.44 -38.76 2.70
N ASN A 488 11.84 -39.82 2.22
CA ASN A 488 12.57 -40.95 1.63
C ASN A 488 13.11 -40.67 0.22
N HIS A 489 13.22 -39.42 -0.20
CA HIS A 489 13.63 -39.00 -1.53
C HIS A 489 15.14 -38.70 -1.63
N MET A 490 15.82 -38.49 -0.52
CA MET A 490 17.28 -38.28 -0.48
C MET A 490 17.90 -38.75 0.84
N ASP A 491 19.20 -38.96 0.84
CA ASP A 491 19.99 -39.25 2.03
C ASP A 491 19.96 -38.05 3.01
N TRP A 492 20.04 -38.34 4.33
CA TRP A 492 19.99 -37.34 5.38
C TRP A 492 21.12 -36.29 5.26
N THR A 493 22.35 -36.75 5.01
CA THR A 493 23.51 -35.86 4.91
C THR A 493 23.42 -34.99 3.69
N VAL A 494 22.96 -35.56 2.55
CA VAL A 494 22.71 -34.80 1.31
C VAL A 494 21.66 -33.73 1.56
N ALA A 495 20.56 -34.05 2.23
CA ALA A 495 19.51 -33.09 2.58
C ALA A 495 20.03 -31.97 3.52
N ALA A 496 20.78 -32.33 4.53
CA ALA A 496 21.34 -31.35 5.48
C ALA A 496 22.28 -30.35 4.77
N ASN A 497 23.08 -30.81 3.81
CA ASN A 497 23.94 -29.95 3.00
C ASN A 497 23.16 -29.14 1.96
N HIS A 498 22.13 -29.72 1.35
CA HIS A 498 21.28 -29.03 0.36
C HIS A 498 20.59 -27.79 0.96
N TYR A 499 20.11 -27.88 2.19
CA TYR A 499 19.42 -26.78 2.89
C TYR A 499 20.34 -25.88 3.70
N ARG A 500 21.65 -26.15 3.71
CA ARG A 500 22.64 -25.32 4.41
C ARG A 500 22.96 -24.05 3.60
N TYR A 501 23.10 -22.92 4.30
CA TYR A 501 23.66 -21.69 3.76
C TYR A 501 24.57 -21.03 4.81
N PRO A 502 25.81 -20.59 4.48
CA PRO A 502 26.50 -20.84 3.21
C PRO A 502 26.76 -22.34 3.01
N PRO A 503 26.90 -22.79 1.75
CA PRO A 503 27.23 -24.19 1.45
C PRO A 503 28.63 -24.55 1.99
N LEU A 504 28.87 -25.84 2.19
CA LEU A 504 30.23 -26.32 2.47
C LEU A 504 31.05 -26.09 1.21
N ASN A 505 32.13 -25.32 1.34
CA ASN A 505 33.15 -25.25 0.27
C ASN A 505 33.75 -26.62 0.12
N GLY A 506 33.82 -27.14 -1.15
CA GLY A 506 34.35 -28.45 -1.44
C GLY A 506 35.90 -28.56 -1.28
N GLU A 507 36.54 -27.61 -0.60
CA GLU A 507 37.93 -27.68 -0.22
C GLU A 507 37.99 -27.92 1.28
N ASN A 508 38.54 -29.04 1.65
CA ASN A 508 38.80 -29.52 2.98
C ASN A 508 39.31 -28.40 3.90
N ASP A 509 38.59 -28.07 4.97
CA ASP A 509 39.21 -27.61 6.20
C ASP A 509 39.93 -28.81 6.83
N GLU A 510 41.12 -29.15 6.30
CA GLU A 510 42.17 -29.81 7.06
C GLU A 510 42.83 -28.73 7.93
N THR A 511 42.29 -28.51 9.11
CA THR A 511 43.07 -28.15 10.33
C THR A 511 42.26 -28.47 11.57
#